data_3538786e23b6f8bc5521e4c1b3ab8331
#
_entry.id   3538786e23b6f8bc5521e4c1b3ab8331
#
_cell.length_a   1.000
_cell.length_b   1.000
_cell.length_c   1.000
_cell.angle_alpha   90.00
_cell.angle_beta   90.00
_cell.angle_gamma   90.00
#
_symmetry.space_group_name_H-M   'P 1'
#
loop_
_entity.id
_entity.type
_entity.pdbx_description
1 polymer ?
#
loop_
_entity_poly.entity_id
_entity_poly.type
_entity_poly.pdbx_seq_one_letter_code
_entity_poly.pdbx_strand_id
1 'polypeptide(L)'
;SKGVMLPYPSLWSNTAFAFEVLPLKAGDKIVSMLPMAHMYGLAFEFLYEFSVGCHIYFLTRMPSPKIIFQAFEEVKPNLIVAVPLIIEKIIKKSVLPKLETPAMKILLKVPIINDKIKATVREEMIKAFGGNFKAVIVGGAAFNQEVEQFLKMIDFPYTVGYGMTECGPIICYEDWRRFKPGSCGKAVPRMDVKVLSSDPENIVGEIVCKGPNVMLGYYKNEEATQEVIDKDGWLHTGDLALMDAEGNVTIKG
;
A
#
# COMPACT_ATOMS: atom_id res chain seq x y z
N SER A 1 8.11 -10.75 20.73
CA SER A 1 8.31 -10.77 19.26
C SER A 1 8.50 -12.20 18.81
N LYS A 2 7.87 -12.61 17.71
CA LYS A 2 7.99 -13.94 17.11
C LYS A 2 8.94 -13.86 15.92
N GLY A 3 9.83 -14.82 15.75
CA GLY A 3 10.69 -14.93 14.57
C GLY A 3 9.94 -15.61 13.42
N VAL A 4 9.56 -14.87 12.40
CA VAL A 4 8.84 -15.40 11.23
C VAL A 4 9.81 -16.07 10.28
N MET A 5 9.57 -17.34 9.93
CA MET A 5 10.39 -18.10 8.98
C MET A 5 9.78 -18.00 7.58
N LEU A 6 10.30 -17.10 6.75
CA LEU A 6 9.88 -16.95 5.37
C LEU A 6 10.69 -17.88 4.46
N PRO A 7 10.04 -18.80 3.73
CA PRO A 7 10.73 -19.63 2.77
C PRO A 7 11.07 -18.85 1.50
N TYR A 8 12.08 -19.33 0.77
CA TYR A 8 12.48 -18.71 -0.50
C TYR A 8 11.30 -18.53 -1.49
N PRO A 9 10.36 -19.49 -1.65
CA PRO A 9 9.17 -19.30 -2.46
C PRO A 9 8.31 -18.10 -2.06
N SER A 10 8.26 -17.73 -0.78
CA SER A 10 7.53 -16.52 -0.34
C SER A 10 8.16 -15.25 -0.90
N LEU A 11 9.47 -15.10 -0.78
CA LEU A 11 10.20 -13.94 -1.32
C LEU A 11 10.09 -13.88 -2.85
N TRP A 12 10.23 -15.03 -3.51
CA TRP A 12 10.08 -15.12 -4.95
C TRP A 12 8.67 -14.73 -5.41
N SER A 13 7.62 -15.27 -4.76
CA SER A 13 6.23 -14.99 -5.13
C SER A 13 5.86 -13.52 -4.96
N ASN A 14 6.35 -12.86 -3.90
CA ASN A 14 6.19 -11.42 -3.71
C ASN A 14 6.90 -10.63 -4.82
N THR A 15 8.12 -11.02 -5.19
CA THR A 15 8.86 -10.37 -6.27
C THR A 15 8.21 -10.61 -7.63
N ALA A 16 7.77 -11.85 -7.91
CA ALA A 16 7.07 -12.19 -9.14
C ALA A 16 5.75 -11.40 -9.29
N PHE A 17 4.97 -11.29 -8.21
CA PHE A 17 3.79 -10.41 -8.16
C PHE A 17 4.15 -8.98 -8.58
N ALA A 18 5.22 -8.42 -8.01
CA ALA A 18 5.65 -7.06 -8.33
C ALA A 18 6.02 -6.90 -9.81
N PHE A 19 6.71 -7.87 -10.42
CA PHE A 19 7.00 -7.89 -11.86
C PHE A 19 5.74 -7.93 -12.73
N GLU A 20 4.69 -8.60 -12.28
CA GLU A 20 3.43 -8.75 -13.05
C GLU A 20 2.57 -7.48 -13.02
N VAL A 21 2.62 -6.72 -11.92
CA VAL A 21 1.64 -5.64 -11.68
C VAL A 21 2.26 -4.25 -11.51
N LEU A 22 3.51 -4.13 -11.07
CA LEU A 22 4.13 -2.83 -10.84
C LEU A 22 4.87 -2.37 -12.11
N PRO A 23 4.74 -1.07 -12.44
CA PRO A 23 5.11 -0.58 -13.78
C PRO A 23 6.58 -0.13 -13.90
N LEU A 24 7.51 -0.67 -13.10
CA LEU A 24 8.92 -0.31 -13.17
C LEU A 24 9.67 -1.03 -14.30
N LYS A 25 10.72 -0.40 -14.78
CA LYS A 25 11.66 -0.93 -15.78
C LYS A 25 13.10 -0.60 -15.39
N ALA A 26 14.06 -1.28 -16.00
CA ALA A 26 15.47 -1.02 -15.78
C ALA A 26 15.83 0.46 -16.02
N GLY A 27 16.60 1.03 -15.10
CA GLY A 27 16.96 2.46 -15.08
C GLY A 27 15.94 3.40 -14.45
N ASP A 28 14.72 2.93 -14.09
CA ASP A 28 13.78 3.73 -13.30
C ASP A 28 14.38 4.04 -11.93
N LYS A 29 13.91 5.12 -11.32
CA LYS A 29 14.43 5.62 -10.04
C LYS A 29 13.40 5.44 -8.95
N ILE A 30 13.85 5.07 -7.77
CA ILE A 30 13.03 5.06 -6.56
C ILE A 30 13.77 5.69 -5.38
N VAL A 31 13.00 6.17 -4.41
CA VAL A 31 13.51 6.60 -3.10
C VAL A 31 13.09 5.57 -2.07
N SER A 32 14.08 4.86 -1.50
CA SER A 32 13.86 3.93 -0.40
C SER A 32 13.82 4.70 0.91
N MET A 33 12.65 4.74 1.54
CA MET A 33 12.41 5.50 2.77
C MET A 33 11.82 4.64 3.90
N LEU A 34 11.45 3.40 3.62
CA LEU A 34 10.97 2.43 4.60
C LEU A 34 12.16 1.67 5.24
N PRO A 35 12.03 1.24 6.50
CA PRO A 35 13.06 0.42 7.12
C PRO A 35 13.24 -0.91 6.39
N MET A 36 14.48 -1.22 5.97
CA MET A 36 14.84 -2.49 5.31
C MET A 36 14.67 -3.71 6.23
N ALA A 37 14.58 -3.50 7.55
CA ALA A 37 14.28 -4.57 8.51
C ALA A 37 12.80 -5.02 8.46
N HIS A 38 11.91 -4.26 7.84
CA HIS A 38 10.51 -4.61 7.62
C HIS A 38 10.31 -5.21 6.24
N MET A 39 9.51 -6.27 6.16
CA MET A 39 9.26 -6.99 4.89
C MET A 39 8.70 -6.07 3.79
N TYR A 40 7.90 -5.08 4.14
CA TYR A 40 7.35 -4.13 3.17
C TYR A 40 8.46 -3.32 2.47
N GLY A 41 9.41 -2.76 3.23
CA GLY A 41 10.57 -2.07 2.68
C GLY A 41 11.51 -3.02 1.94
N LEU A 42 11.83 -4.17 2.52
CA LEU A 42 12.71 -5.16 1.90
C LEU A 42 12.17 -5.66 0.54
N ALA A 43 10.89 -6.02 0.48
CA ALA A 43 10.29 -6.58 -0.73
C ALA A 43 10.08 -5.54 -1.85
N PHE A 44 9.56 -4.33 -1.50
CA PHE A 44 9.05 -3.35 -2.46
C PHE A 44 9.78 -1.99 -2.48
N GLU A 45 10.96 -1.88 -1.86
CA GLU A 45 11.92 -0.79 -2.05
C GLU A 45 13.34 -1.33 -2.28
N PHE A 46 13.51 -2.67 -2.30
CA PHE A 46 14.83 -3.27 -2.56
C PHE A 46 14.77 -4.50 -3.46
N LEU A 47 14.18 -5.63 -3.03
CA LEU A 47 14.29 -6.91 -3.78
C LEU A 47 13.70 -6.79 -5.18
N TYR A 48 12.51 -6.24 -5.32
CA TYR A 48 11.87 -6.05 -6.61
C TYR A 48 12.65 -5.05 -7.46
N GLU A 49 12.93 -3.86 -6.94
CA GLU A 49 13.60 -2.78 -7.67
C GLU A 49 15.01 -3.15 -8.09
N PHE A 50 15.75 -3.84 -7.21
CA PHE A 50 17.07 -4.37 -7.55
C PHE A 50 16.98 -5.41 -8.67
N SER A 51 15.99 -6.31 -8.59
CA SER A 51 15.78 -7.34 -9.60
C SER A 51 15.35 -6.78 -10.96
N VAL A 52 14.63 -5.64 -10.98
CA VAL A 52 14.27 -4.90 -12.21
C VAL A 52 15.48 -4.16 -12.79
N GLY A 53 16.48 -3.81 -11.98
CA GLY A 53 17.61 -2.95 -12.37
C GLY A 53 17.32 -1.46 -12.21
N CYS A 54 16.57 -1.08 -11.18
CA CYS A 54 16.30 0.31 -10.84
C CYS A 54 17.48 0.98 -10.14
N HIS A 55 17.51 2.31 -10.19
CA HIS A 55 18.39 3.12 -9.34
C HIS A 55 17.69 3.36 -8.01
N ILE A 56 18.22 2.78 -6.92
CA ILE A 56 17.65 2.88 -5.58
C ILE A 56 18.41 3.96 -4.79
N TYR A 57 17.71 5.00 -4.37
CA TYR A 57 18.23 6.10 -3.57
C TYR A 57 17.78 5.93 -2.11
N PHE A 58 18.68 5.49 -1.25
CA PHE A 58 18.37 5.29 0.18
C PHE A 58 18.36 6.62 0.94
N LEU A 59 17.29 6.92 1.66
CA LEU A 59 17.26 8.02 2.59
C LEU A 59 18.12 7.69 3.81
N THR A 60 19.19 8.45 4.01
CA THR A 60 20.11 8.30 5.16
C THR A 60 19.64 9.04 6.40
N ARG A 61 18.56 9.81 6.30
CA ARG A 61 17.97 10.61 7.39
C ARG A 61 16.57 10.10 7.70
N MET A 62 16.12 10.31 8.95
CA MET A 62 14.75 9.96 9.35
C MET A 62 13.73 10.63 8.44
N PRO A 63 12.80 9.88 7.84
CA PRO A 63 11.79 10.42 6.92
C PRO A 63 10.94 11.50 7.61
N SER A 64 11.00 12.72 7.11
CA SER A 64 10.10 13.81 7.45
C SER A 64 9.53 14.39 6.15
N PRO A 65 8.36 15.04 6.15
CA PRO A 65 7.80 15.60 4.93
C PRO A 65 8.80 16.49 4.14
N LYS A 66 9.58 17.29 4.83
CA LYS A 66 10.60 18.17 4.21
C LYS A 66 11.70 17.36 3.51
N ILE A 67 12.24 16.33 4.19
CA ILE A 67 13.31 15.49 3.63
C ILE A 67 12.78 14.68 2.45
N ILE A 68 11.55 14.17 2.57
CA ILE A 68 10.90 13.37 1.51
C ILE A 68 10.68 14.24 0.26
N PHE A 69 10.12 15.42 0.41
CA PHE A 69 9.91 16.33 -0.74
C PHE A 69 11.22 16.73 -1.41
N GLN A 70 12.27 17.02 -0.62
CA GLN A 70 13.59 17.30 -1.18
C GLN A 70 14.12 16.10 -1.98
N ALA A 71 14.02 14.88 -1.44
CA ALA A 71 14.44 13.68 -2.15
C ALA A 71 13.61 13.43 -3.42
N PHE A 72 12.30 13.66 -3.38
CA PHE A 72 11.43 13.51 -4.54
C PHE A 72 11.73 14.55 -5.64
N GLU A 73 12.04 15.77 -5.26
CA GLU A 73 12.45 16.82 -6.20
C GLU A 73 13.78 16.48 -6.89
N GLU A 74 14.77 15.99 -6.14
CA GLU A 74 16.09 15.63 -6.64
C GLU A 74 16.07 14.34 -7.48
N VAL A 75 15.39 13.30 -7.00
CA VAL A 75 15.41 11.96 -7.62
C VAL A 75 14.34 11.81 -8.69
N LYS A 76 13.15 12.39 -8.50
CA LYS A 76 11.96 12.21 -9.35
C LYS A 76 11.59 10.73 -9.51
N PRO A 77 11.16 10.07 -8.44
CA PRO A 77 10.93 8.63 -8.44
C PRO A 77 9.85 8.21 -9.44
N ASN A 78 9.96 7.00 -9.98
CA ASN A 78 9.00 6.42 -10.91
C ASN A 78 7.87 5.64 -10.20
N LEU A 79 8.11 5.22 -8.96
CA LEU A 79 7.13 4.59 -8.07
C LEU A 79 7.40 5.09 -6.65
N ILE A 80 6.35 5.25 -5.87
CA ILE A 80 6.46 5.66 -4.47
C ILE A 80 5.77 4.61 -3.61
N VAL A 81 6.52 4.04 -2.67
CA VAL A 81 6.03 3.09 -1.66
C VAL A 81 6.03 3.82 -0.32
N ALA A 82 4.92 3.85 0.38
CA ALA A 82 4.79 4.66 1.58
C ALA A 82 3.92 4.00 2.65
N VAL A 83 4.11 4.41 3.90
CA VAL A 83 3.16 4.12 4.97
C VAL A 83 2.13 5.26 5.09
N PRO A 84 0.90 4.97 5.56
CA PRO A 84 -0.18 5.95 5.70
C PRO A 84 0.25 7.25 6.37
N LEU A 85 0.96 7.14 7.49
CA LEU A 85 1.37 8.29 8.29
C LEU A 85 2.17 9.35 7.51
N ILE A 86 2.97 8.94 6.53
CA ILE A 86 3.76 9.86 5.69
C ILE A 86 2.81 10.66 4.79
N ILE A 87 1.94 9.96 4.06
CA ILE A 87 0.99 10.58 3.13
C ILE A 87 0.00 11.48 3.88
N GLU A 88 -0.52 11.01 5.01
CA GLU A 88 -1.43 11.78 5.87
C GLU A 88 -0.79 13.07 6.39
N LYS A 89 0.45 13.01 6.86
CA LYS A 89 1.17 14.21 7.33
C LYS A 89 1.37 15.22 6.21
N ILE A 90 1.70 14.75 5.01
CA ILE A 90 1.86 15.61 3.83
C ILE A 90 0.53 16.29 3.52
N ILE A 91 -0.55 15.54 3.38
CA ILE A 91 -1.85 16.07 2.98
C ILE A 91 -2.44 16.98 4.06
N LYS A 92 -2.50 16.53 5.31
CA LYS A 92 -3.10 17.29 6.42
C LYS A 92 -2.34 18.58 6.74
N LYS A 93 -1.01 18.60 6.59
CA LYS A 93 -0.21 19.78 6.89
C LYS A 93 -0.05 20.75 5.72
N SER A 94 0.00 20.25 4.49
CA SER A 94 0.40 21.05 3.35
C SER A 94 -0.72 21.35 2.36
N VAL A 95 -1.77 20.54 2.31
CA VAL A 95 -2.80 20.60 1.28
C VAL A 95 -4.16 20.99 1.85
N LEU A 96 -4.70 20.22 2.80
CA LEU A 96 -6.04 20.44 3.34
C LEU A 96 -6.26 21.85 3.91
N PRO A 97 -5.31 22.46 4.67
CA PRO A 97 -5.52 23.80 5.20
C PRO A 97 -5.76 24.87 4.13
N LYS A 98 -5.18 24.69 2.93
CA LYS A 98 -5.37 25.62 1.80
C LYS A 98 -6.78 25.50 1.20
N LEU A 99 -7.35 24.29 1.21
CA LEU A 99 -8.68 24.00 0.66
C LEU A 99 -9.81 24.33 1.64
N GLU A 100 -9.52 24.35 2.93
CA GLU A 100 -10.51 24.60 3.99
C GLU A 100 -10.82 26.09 4.21
N THR A 101 -10.13 27.00 3.51
CA THR A 101 -10.42 28.43 3.61
C THR A 101 -11.87 28.73 3.19
N PRO A 102 -12.55 29.73 3.81
CA PRO A 102 -13.94 30.08 3.46
C PRO A 102 -14.12 30.37 1.96
N ALA A 103 -13.17 31.10 1.37
CA ALA A 103 -13.17 31.39 -0.06
C ALA A 103 -13.11 30.13 -0.94
N MET A 104 -12.22 29.19 -0.58
CA MET A 104 -12.08 27.93 -1.32
C MET A 104 -13.32 27.05 -1.19
N LYS A 105 -13.91 26.96 0.00
CA LYS A 105 -15.17 26.22 0.22
C LYS A 105 -16.33 26.74 -0.63
N ILE A 106 -16.37 28.06 -0.90
CA ILE A 106 -17.37 28.67 -1.80
C ILE A 106 -17.08 28.29 -3.25
N LEU A 107 -15.82 28.42 -3.69
CA LEU A 107 -15.41 28.10 -5.06
C LEU A 107 -15.63 26.62 -5.40
N LEU A 108 -15.38 25.72 -4.45
CA LEU A 108 -15.60 24.28 -4.62
C LEU A 108 -17.09 23.89 -4.78
N LYS A 109 -18.05 24.79 -4.51
CA LYS A 109 -19.48 24.56 -4.76
C LYS A 109 -19.90 24.83 -6.21
N VAL A 110 -19.06 25.52 -6.99
CA VAL A 110 -19.34 25.83 -8.39
C VAL A 110 -18.74 24.73 -9.29
N PRO A 111 -19.53 23.92 -10.02
CA PRO A 111 -19.06 22.70 -10.68
C PRO A 111 -17.84 22.92 -11.57
N ILE A 112 -17.88 23.88 -12.50
CA ILE A 112 -16.79 24.16 -13.45
C ILE A 112 -15.51 24.64 -12.74
N ILE A 113 -15.67 25.44 -11.66
CA ILE A 113 -14.55 25.94 -10.86
C ILE A 113 -13.99 24.80 -10.00
N ASN A 114 -14.85 23.96 -9.45
CA ASN A 114 -14.49 22.79 -8.66
C ASN A 114 -13.55 21.85 -9.46
N ASP A 115 -13.92 21.52 -10.69
CA ASP A 115 -13.11 20.61 -11.52
C ASP A 115 -11.74 21.21 -11.87
N LYS A 116 -11.67 22.51 -12.14
CA LYS A 116 -10.40 23.23 -12.34
C LYS A 116 -9.54 23.23 -11.07
N ILE A 117 -10.14 23.50 -9.91
CA ILE A 117 -9.41 23.49 -8.63
C ILE A 117 -8.87 22.08 -8.33
N LYS A 118 -9.68 21.05 -8.50
CA LYS A 118 -9.25 19.66 -8.31
C LYS A 118 -8.07 19.31 -9.23
N ALA A 119 -8.15 19.65 -10.50
CA ALA A 119 -7.07 19.44 -11.47
C ALA A 119 -5.78 20.17 -11.06
N THR A 120 -5.88 21.45 -10.67
CA THR A 120 -4.72 22.24 -10.21
C THR A 120 -4.11 21.62 -8.95
N VAL A 121 -4.93 21.23 -7.97
CA VAL A 121 -4.46 20.59 -6.73
C VAL A 121 -3.78 19.26 -7.03
N ARG A 122 -4.36 18.44 -7.93
CA ARG A 122 -3.76 17.20 -8.39
C ARG A 122 -2.39 17.45 -9.02
N GLU A 123 -2.28 18.40 -9.94
CA GLU A 123 -1.03 18.74 -10.62
C GLU A 123 0.05 19.23 -9.65
N GLU A 124 -0.31 20.10 -8.70
CA GLU A 124 0.61 20.58 -7.66
C GLU A 124 1.09 19.43 -6.77
N MET A 125 0.19 18.51 -6.39
CA MET A 125 0.58 17.32 -5.63
C MET A 125 1.50 16.41 -6.44
N ILE A 126 1.16 16.11 -7.69
CA ILE A 126 2.00 15.28 -8.57
C ILE A 126 3.40 15.92 -8.66
N LYS A 127 3.48 17.24 -8.86
CA LYS A 127 4.75 17.96 -8.91
C LYS A 127 5.54 17.87 -7.60
N ALA A 128 4.86 18.04 -6.45
CA ALA A 128 5.49 17.92 -5.14
C ALA A 128 6.05 16.51 -4.85
N PHE A 129 5.45 15.48 -5.44
CA PHE A 129 5.92 14.11 -5.39
C PHE A 129 6.96 13.77 -6.49
N GLY A 130 7.58 14.78 -7.12
CA GLY A 130 8.63 14.63 -8.12
C GLY A 130 8.16 14.62 -9.57
N GLY A 131 6.85 14.59 -9.82
CA GLY A 131 6.24 14.75 -11.15
C GLY A 131 6.37 13.57 -12.11
N ASN A 132 7.06 12.50 -11.73
CA ASN A 132 7.41 11.40 -12.64
C ASN A 132 6.91 10.03 -12.22
N PHE A 133 6.29 9.91 -11.05
CA PHE A 133 5.81 8.64 -10.54
C PHE A 133 4.52 8.18 -11.26
N LYS A 134 4.34 6.87 -11.35
CA LYS A 134 3.18 6.24 -11.98
C LYS A 134 2.07 5.92 -10.98
N ALA A 135 2.45 5.64 -9.73
CA ALA A 135 1.53 5.38 -8.62
C ALA A 135 2.20 5.62 -7.27
N VAL A 136 1.38 5.88 -6.25
CA VAL A 136 1.75 5.82 -4.83
C VAL A 136 1.08 4.58 -4.23
N ILE A 137 1.88 3.66 -3.69
CA ILE A 137 1.41 2.47 -3.00
C ILE A 137 1.47 2.73 -1.50
N VAL A 138 0.34 2.63 -0.84
CA VAL A 138 0.21 2.83 0.60
C VAL A 138 -0.04 1.48 1.27
N GLY A 139 0.73 1.15 2.30
CA GLY A 139 0.58 -0.13 2.99
C GLY A 139 1.16 -0.10 4.41
N GLY A 140 1.01 -1.21 5.13
CA GLY A 140 1.58 -1.41 6.46
C GLY A 140 0.77 -0.88 7.64
N ALA A 141 -0.34 -0.18 7.41
CA ALA A 141 -1.30 0.25 8.44
C ALA A 141 -2.62 0.70 7.80
N ALA A 142 -3.65 0.88 8.61
CA ALA A 142 -4.92 1.45 8.17
C ALA A 142 -4.75 2.87 7.62
N PHE A 143 -5.38 3.17 6.49
CA PHE A 143 -5.31 4.48 5.85
C PHE A 143 -6.46 5.37 6.31
N ASN A 144 -6.17 6.63 6.60
CA ASN A 144 -7.15 7.58 7.08
C ASN A 144 -8.21 7.87 6.02
N GLN A 145 -9.49 7.63 6.33
CA GLN A 145 -10.60 7.74 5.38
C GLN A 145 -10.76 9.15 4.80
N GLU A 146 -10.55 10.22 5.59
CA GLU A 146 -10.63 11.60 5.12
C GLU A 146 -9.57 11.88 4.04
N VAL A 147 -8.34 11.42 4.31
CA VAL A 147 -7.23 11.56 3.36
C VAL A 147 -7.48 10.74 2.10
N GLU A 148 -7.99 9.54 2.25
CA GLU A 148 -8.33 8.67 1.11
C GLU A 148 -9.45 9.28 0.25
N GLN A 149 -10.51 9.80 0.88
CA GLN A 149 -11.59 10.51 0.18
C GLN A 149 -11.07 11.74 -0.57
N PHE A 150 -10.13 12.46 0.04
CA PHE A 150 -9.49 13.60 -0.62
C PHE A 150 -8.68 13.17 -1.85
N LEU A 151 -7.85 12.14 -1.75
CA LEU A 151 -7.08 11.62 -2.89
C LEU A 151 -7.98 11.14 -4.04
N LYS A 152 -9.08 10.46 -3.69
CA LYS A 152 -10.12 10.08 -4.66
C LYS A 152 -10.75 11.29 -5.32
N MET A 153 -11.11 12.31 -4.52
CA MET A 153 -11.76 13.51 -5.03
C MET A 153 -10.95 14.24 -6.11
N ILE A 154 -9.62 14.24 -5.99
CA ILE A 154 -8.72 14.86 -6.95
C ILE A 154 -8.19 13.88 -8.00
N ASP A 155 -8.66 12.63 -8.02
CA ASP A 155 -8.21 11.56 -8.93
C ASP A 155 -6.67 11.37 -8.88
N PHE A 156 -6.10 11.34 -7.68
CA PHE A 156 -4.67 11.14 -7.47
C PHE A 156 -4.30 9.66 -7.67
N PRO A 157 -3.17 9.33 -8.34
CA PRO A 157 -2.79 7.96 -8.62
C PRO A 157 -2.23 7.24 -7.38
N TYR A 158 -3.12 6.68 -6.56
CA TYR A 158 -2.75 5.92 -5.37
C TYR A 158 -3.48 4.57 -5.31
N THR A 159 -2.94 3.65 -4.57
CA THR A 159 -3.57 2.38 -4.19
C THR A 159 -3.18 1.99 -2.77
N VAL A 160 -3.98 1.15 -2.15
CA VAL A 160 -3.71 0.60 -0.81
C VAL A 160 -3.53 -0.91 -0.94
N GLY A 161 -2.42 -1.42 -0.40
CA GLY A 161 -2.16 -2.85 -0.29
C GLY A 161 -2.31 -3.33 1.16
N TYR A 162 -2.64 -4.60 1.33
CA TYR A 162 -2.73 -5.28 2.61
C TYR A 162 -1.77 -6.47 2.65
N GLY A 163 -1.11 -6.63 3.78
CA GLY A 163 -0.20 -7.74 4.02
C GLY A 163 0.36 -7.73 5.43
N MET A 164 1.11 -8.77 5.75
CA MET A 164 1.75 -8.96 7.05
C MET A 164 3.09 -9.69 6.87
N THR A 165 3.95 -9.62 7.89
CA THR A 165 5.29 -10.25 7.83
C THR A 165 5.20 -11.74 7.50
N GLU A 166 4.20 -12.42 8.02
CA GLU A 166 3.91 -13.84 7.81
C GLU A 166 3.59 -14.22 6.35
N CYS A 167 3.41 -13.20 5.47
CA CYS A 167 3.16 -13.38 4.03
C CYS A 167 4.22 -12.75 3.13
N GLY A 168 5.32 -12.27 3.67
CA GLY A 168 6.50 -11.82 2.98
C GLY A 168 6.47 -10.60 2.04
N PRO A 169 5.59 -9.55 2.09
CA PRO A 169 4.45 -9.36 3.00
C PRO A 169 3.06 -9.46 2.35
N ILE A 170 2.91 -9.41 1.00
CA ILE A 170 1.66 -9.03 0.32
C ILE A 170 0.58 -10.13 0.34
N ILE A 171 -0.65 -9.73 0.61
CA ILE A 171 -1.86 -10.58 0.55
C ILE A 171 -2.87 -10.02 -0.46
N CYS A 172 -3.18 -8.72 -0.38
CA CYS A 172 -4.13 -8.06 -1.27
C CYS A 172 -3.55 -6.80 -1.89
N TYR A 173 -3.92 -6.57 -3.16
CA TYR A 173 -3.54 -5.40 -3.94
C TYR A 173 -4.46 -5.23 -5.15
N GLU A 174 -4.57 -4.00 -5.67
CA GLU A 174 -5.13 -3.73 -7.01
C GLU A 174 -4.41 -2.53 -7.65
N ASP A 175 -4.28 -2.55 -8.97
CA ASP A 175 -3.73 -1.40 -9.71
C ASP A 175 -4.58 -0.15 -9.47
N TRP A 176 -3.95 1.00 -9.25
CA TRP A 176 -4.61 2.24 -8.88
C TRP A 176 -5.76 2.66 -9.82
N ARG A 177 -5.70 2.28 -11.10
CA ARG A 177 -6.73 2.57 -12.10
C ARG A 177 -8.00 1.75 -11.92
N ARG A 178 -7.92 0.60 -11.23
CA ARG A 178 -9.02 -0.30 -10.91
C ARG A 178 -9.30 -0.37 -9.41
N PHE A 179 -8.46 0.29 -8.62
CA PHE A 179 -8.55 0.28 -7.17
C PHE A 179 -9.89 0.86 -6.69
N LYS A 180 -10.55 0.13 -5.79
CA LYS A 180 -11.78 0.57 -5.13
C LYS A 180 -11.43 1.24 -3.81
N PRO A 181 -11.57 2.57 -3.68
CA PRO A 181 -11.29 3.27 -2.43
C PRO A 181 -12.06 2.70 -1.25
N GLY A 182 -11.40 2.64 -0.09
CA GLY A 182 -11.92 1.99 1.11
C GLY A 182 -11.63 0.49 1.18
N SER A 183 -11.08 -0.10 0.12
CA SER A 183 -10.58 -1.48 0.13
C SER A 183 -9.05 -1.53 0.20
N CYS A 184 -8.48 -2.71 0.26
CA CYS A 184 -7.06 -2.96 0.01
C CYS A 184 -6.83 -3.81 -1.26
N GLY A 185 -7.79 -3.79 -2.18
CA GLY A 185 -7.75 -4.57 -3.42
C GLY A 185 -8.18 -6.01 -3.23
N LYS A 186 -7.72 -6.88 -4.12
CA LYS A 186 -8.07 -8.29 -4.22
C LYS A 186 -6.86 -9.16 -3.86
N ALA A 187 -7.11 -10.47 -3.67
CA ALA A 187 -6.03 -11.44 -3.52
C ALA A 187 -4.99 -11.28 -4.64
N VAL A 188 -3.71 -11.22 -4.26
CA VAL A 188 -2.64 -11.17 -5.26
C VAL A 188 -2.49 -12.52 -5.98
N PRO A 189 -1.92 -12.57 -7.19
CA PRO A 189 -1.65 -13.81 -7.89
C PRO A 189 -0.99 -14.87 -7.02
N ARG A 190 -1.39 -16.13 -7.17
CA ARG A 190 -0.90 -17.29 -6.41
C ARG A 190 -1.35 -17.35 -4.94
N MET A 191 -2.15 -16.40 -4.47
CA MET A 191 -2.74 -16.42 -3.13
C MET A 191 -4.24 -16.66 -3.20
N ASP A 192 -4.74 -17.54 -2.33
CA ASP A 192 -6.15 -17.66 -2.02
C ASP A 192 -6.45 -16.85 -0.77
N VAL A 193 -7.52 -16.06 -0.79
CA VAL A 193 -7.97 -15.23 0.33
C VAL A 193 -9.46 -15.45 0.55
N LYS A 194 -9.85 -15.60 1.81
CA LYS A 194 -11.26 -15.73 2.22
C LYS A 194 -11.52 -14.87 3.44
N VAL A 195 -12.76 -14.45 3.59
CA VAL A 195 -13.30 -13.91 4.85
C VAL A 195 -14.20 -14.98 5.45
N LEU A 196 -13.89 -15.42 6.66
CA LEU A 196 -14.65 -16.43 7.38
C LEU A 196 -15.95 -15.81 7.91
N SER A 197 -16.96 -15.79 7.05
CA SER A 197 -18.27 -15.22 7.32
C SER A 197 -19.35 -16.00 6.55
N SER A 198 -20.56 -16.03 7.07
CA SER A 198 -21.74 -16.57 6.37
C SER A 198 -22.22 -15.64 5.25
N ASP A 199 -21.89 -14.37 5.33
CA ASP A 199 -22.16 -13.33 4.33
C ASP A 199 -20.99 -12.34 4.30
N PRO A 200 -19.90 -12.63 3.55
CA PRO A 200 -18.70 -11.81 3.54
C PRO A 200 -18.91 -10.36 3.09
N GLU A 201 -19.97 -10.08 2.36
CA GLU A 201 -20.29 -8.72 1.92
C GLU A 201 -20.83 -7.85 3.06
N ASN A 202 -21.60 -8.43 3.99
CA ASN A 202 -22.36 -7.68 4.99
C ASN A 202 -21.95 -8.01 6.43
N ILE A 203 -21.40 -9.21 6.68
CA ILE A 203 -21.03 -9.68 8.01
C ILE A 203 -19.51 -9.81 8.07
N VAL A 204 -18.92 -9.04 8.98
CA VAL A 204 -17.45 -9.05 9.21
C VAL A 204 -17.00 -10.43 9.66
N GLY A 205 -15.90 -10.90 9.09
CA GLY A 205 -15.25 -12.15 9.48
C GLY A 205 -13.72 -12.03 9.43
N GLU A 206 -13.03 -13.03 9.95
CA GLU A 206 -11.57 -13.08 9.92
C GLU A 206 -11.07 -13.32 8.49
N ILE A 207 -10.00 -12.63 8.11
CA ILE A 207 -9.27 -12.91 6.86
C ILE A 207 -8.40 -14.13 7.08
N VAL A 208 -8.51 -15.11 6.19
CA VAL A 208 -7.57 -16.23 6.08
C VAL A 208 -6.98 -16.28 4.68
N CYS A 209 -5.71 -16.64 4.60
CA CYS A 209 -5.04 -16.75 3.31
C CYS A 209 -4.19 -18.00 3.20
N LYS A 210 -3.97 -18.46 1.95
CA LYS A 210 -3.17 -19.63 1.64
C LYS A 210 -2.43 -19.39 0.33
N GLY A 211 -1.20 -19.89 0.24
CA GLY A 211 -0.39 -19.78 -0.96
C GLY A 211 1.10 -19.68 -0.67
N PRO A 212 1.93 -19.52 -1.70
CA PRO A 212 3.38 -19.53 -1.56
C PRO A 212 3.94 -18.37 -0.72
N ASN A 213 3.17 -17.29 -0.53
CA ASN A 213 3.60 -16.16 0.30
C ASN A 213 3.64 -16.51 1.80
N VAL A 214 2.85 -17.51 2.23
CA VAL A 214 2.70 -17.87 3.65
C VAL A 214 4.01 -18.42 4.22
N MET A 215 4.35 -17.99 5.43
CA MET A 215 5.50 -18.44 6.20
C MET A 215 5.49 -19.97 6.47
N LEU A 216 6.65 -20.52 6.82
CA LEU A 216 6.75 -21.89 7.35
C LEU A 216 6.24 -21.99 8.79
N GLY A 217 6.24 -20.89 9.53
CA GLY A 217 5.87 -20.82 10.92
C GLY A 217 6.78 -19.88 11.71
N TYR A 218 6.63 -19.90 13.03
CA TYR A 218 7.46 -19.12 13.94
C TYR A 218 8.66 -19.92 14.42
N TYR A 219 9.84 -19.35 14.33
CA TYR A 219 11.10 -19.99 14.72
C TYR A 219 11.07 -20.45 16.18
N LYS A 220 11.31 -21.74 16.39
CA LYS A 220 11.28 -22.41 17.69
C LYS A 220 9.99 -22.15 18.51
N ASN A 221 8.85 -21.98 17.83
CA ASN A 221 7.56 -21.75 18.48
C ASN A 221 6.45 -22.46 17.69
N GLU A 222 6.40 -23.79 17.84
CA GLU A 222 5.45 -24.64 17.13
C GLU A 222 4.01 -24.41 17.60
N GLU A 223 3.80 -24.19 18.91
CA GLU A 223 2.51 -23.90 19.50
C GLU A 223 1.88 -22.66 18.84
N ALA A 224 2.59 -21.53 18.81
CA ALA A 224 2.12 -20.33 18.16
C ALA A 224 1.95 -20.47 16.64
N THR A 225 2.68 -21.40 16.00
CA THR A 225 2.51 -21.70 14.58
C THR A 225 1.20 -22.45 14.34
N GLN A 226 0.89 -23.44 15.16
CA GLN A 226 -0.35 -24.23 15.08
C GLN A 226 -1.60 -23.41 15.43
N GLU A 227 -1.46 -22.34 16.23
CA GLU A 227 -2.54 -21.38 16.51
C GLU A 227 -2.97 -20.59 15.28
N VAL A 228 -2.04 -20.30 14.35
CA VAL A 228 -2.29 -19.41 13.21
C VAL A 228 -2.30 -20.10 11.85
N ILE A 229 -1.69 -21.29 11.72
CA ILE A 229 -1.76 -22.08 10.48
C ILE A 229 -2.56 -23.36 10.77
N ASP A 230 -3.71 -23.48 10.14
CA ASP A 230 -4.57 -24.62 10.31
C ASP A 230 -4.04 -25.88 9.58
N LYS A 231 -4.69 -27.05 9.83
CA LYS A 231 -4.32 -28.34 9.23
C LYS A 231 -4.42 -28.37 7.70
N ASP A 232 -5.20 -27.47 7.11
CA ASP A 232 -5.41 -27.36 5.67
C ASP A 232 -4.45 -26.34 5.04
N GLY A 233 -3.57 -25.71 5.84
CA GLY A 233 -2.54 -24.74 5.43
C GLY A 233 -3.05 -23.33 5.24
N TRP A 234 -4.20 -22.97 5.81
CA TRP A 234 -4.68 -21.59 5.85
C TRP A 234 -4.03 -20.85 7.03
N LEU A 235 -3.49 -19.68 6.72
CA LEU A 235 -3.02 -18.73 7.73
C LEU A 235 -4.20 -17.87 8.20
N HIS A 236 -4.47 -17.91 9.49
CA HIS A 236 -5.38 -17.05 10.21
C HIS A 236 -4.65 -15.74 10.53
N THR A 237 -5.10 -14.62 9.94
CA THR A 237 -4.38 -13.34 10.07
C THR A 237 -4.66 -12.63 11.39
N GLY A 238 -5.79 -12.94 12.02
CA GLY A 238 -6.32 -12.20 13.17
C GLY A 238 -7.00 -10.89 12.79
N ASP A 239 -6.90 -10.46 11.54
CA ASP A 239 -7.52 -9.23 11.03
C ASP A 239 -8.96 -9.51 10.57
N LEU A 240 -9.86 -8.54 10.81
CA LEU A 240 -11.26 -8.62 10.44
C LEU A 240 -11.56 -7.81 9.18
N ALA A 241 -12.39 -8.36 8.28
CA ALA A 241 -12.75 -7.68 7.03
C ALA A 241 -14.15 -8.01 6.51
N LEU A 242 -14.54 -7.26 5.49
CA LEU A 242 -15.58 -7.60 4.52
C LEU A 242 -14.91 -7.90 3.17
N MET A 243 -15.59 -8.71 2.35
CA MET A 243 -15.18 -8.98 0.96
C MET A 243 -16.40 -8.84 0.06
N ASP A 244 -16.33 -7.96 -0.94
CA ASP A 244 -17.43 -7.79 -1.88
C ASP A 244 -17.48 -8.90 -2.95
N ALA A 245 -18.56 -8.93 -3.76
CA ALA A 245 -18.77 -9.90 -4.81
C ALA A 245 -17.66 -9.92 -5.88
N GLU A 246 -16.91 -8.83 -6.01
CA GLU A 246 -15.77 -8.73 -6.92
C GLU A 246 -14.46 -9.21 -6.30
N GLY A 247 -14.43 -9.54 -5.00
CA GLY A 247 -13.27 -9.98 -4.24
C GLY A 247 -12.44 -8.85 -3.64
N ASN A 248 -12.94 -7.59 -3.63
CA ASN A 248 -12.24 -6.50 -2.93
C ASN A 248 -12.40 -6.66 -1.43
N VAL A 249 -11.28 -6.62 -0.71
CA VAL A 249 -11.21 -6.76 0.75
C VAL A 249 -11.21 -5.39 1.40
N THR A 250 -12.05 -5.20 2.42
CA THR A 250 -12.13 -3.99 3.24
C THR A 250 -11.83 -4.35 4.69
N ILE A 251 -10.68 -3.93 5.20
CA ILE A 251 -10.25 -4.16 6.59
C ILE A 251 -11.17 -3.39 7.56
N LYS A 252 -11.55 -4.05 8.67
CA LYS A 252 -12.45 -3.50 9.71
C LYS A 252 -11.84 -3.51 11.12
N GLY A 253 -10.81 -4.30 11.36
CA GLY A 253 -10.12 -4.41 12.65
C GLY A 253 -9.00 -5.42 12.65
#